data_04f2d298d37dd54326855b4604cad222
#
_entry.id   04f2d298d37dd54326855b4604cad222
#
_cell.length_a   1.000
_cell.length_b   1.000
_cell.length_c   1.000
_cell.angle_alpha   90.00
_cell.angle_beta   90.00
_cell.angle_gamma   90.00
#
_symmetry.space_group_name_H-M   'P 1'
#
loop_
_entity.id
_entity.type
_entity.pdbx_description
1 polymer ?
#
loop_
_entity_poly.entity_id
_entity_poly.type
_entity_poly.pdbx_seq_one_letter_code
_entity_poly.pdbx_strand_id
1 'polypeptide(L)'
;MEEPRQSGREGGTRSGAPEGSTSTMLLQVIARERARLTKAELRIAEFVVHHPESVITMNMADLKAVARVSDPTIIRFARRFGCRGYPELKVRLAQSLAPEAPFSHEEILPAESVDGAVRKTLRNSINALRRFEQDCDPAAIGRAADLMLLAHEVFLFSLGISQTIAYDAEHKFLRIGLRARLIEGQQRQALLVTTVQKDDAVLFLSHSGETRALVESAAAARARRAHTIAVTAPHSHLARTCELVIGVPRYEHSEVYTPLTARLNHFIVTNMLVAVIGVKQGQPRPDNLAALDPWTEKIFDDALPGPAGPADGARLGAAGIEPHRGKAKHP
;
A
#
# COMPACT_ATOMS: atom_id res chain seq x y z
N MET A 1 -1.76 -65.72 16.33
CA MET A 1 -2.66 -66.26 15.29
C MET A 1 -3.60 -65.09 14.96
N GLU A 2 -3.61 -64.44 13.92
CA GLU A 2 -3.06 -64.41 12.55
C GLU A 2 -3.22 -62.99 12.04
N GLU A 3 -2.16 -62.39 11.50
CA GLU A 3 -2.29 -61.27 10.60
C GLU A 3 -2.95 -61.69 9.28
N PRO A 4 -3.54 -60.77 8.55
CA PRO A 4 -3.15 -60.69 7.15
C PRO A 4 -2.85 -59.26 6.64
N ARG A 5 -1.68 -59.11 6.13
CA ARG A 5 -1.17 -58.64 4.82
C ARG A 5 -1.84 -57.45 4.16
N GLN A 6 -0.97 -56.48 4.01
CA GLN A 6 -1.00 -55.31 3.12
C GLN A 6 -1.26 -55.71 1.65
N SER A 7 -2.01 -54.88 0.97
CA SER A 7 -1.89 -54.67 -0.47
C SER A 7 -1.93 -53.15 -0.75
N GLY A 8 -0.82 -52.65 -1.28
CA GLY A 8 -0.65 -51.25 -1.71
C GLY A 8 -1.52 -50.93 -2.92
N ARG A 9 -1.95 -49.71 -2.99
CA ARG A 9 -2.27 -49.00 -4.23
C ARG A 9 -1.74 -47.58 -4.12
N GLU A 10 -0.72 -47.32 -4.90
CA GLU A 10 -0.26 -45.98 -5.26
C GLU A 10 -1.40 -45.26 -5.95
N GLY A 11 -1.79 -44.12 -5.40
CA GLY A 11 -2.79 -43.21 -5.95
C GLY A 11 -2.16 -41.83 -6.10
N GLY A 12 -1.92 -41.47 -7.35
CA GLY A 12 -1.21 -40.28 -7.80
C GLY A 12 -1.67 -38.99 -7.14
N THR A 13 -0.69 -38.22 -6.78
CA THR A 13 -0.78 -36.79 -6.37
C THR A 13 -1.43 -35.99 -7.47
N ARG A 14 -2.70 -35.65 -7.29
CA ARG A 14 -3.35 -34.56 -8.04
C ARG A 14 -2.84 -33.25 -7.46
N SER A 15 -2.01 -32.56 -8.23
CA SER A 15 -1.67 -31.16 -8.05
C SER A 15 -2.96 -30.33 -7.99
N GLY A 16 -3.37 -29.94 -6.78
CA GLY A 16 -4.43 -28.97 -6.55
C GLY A 16 -3.93 -27.59 -6.94
N ALA A 17 -4.52 -27.01 -7.98
CA ALA A 17 -4.35 -25.58 -8.28
C ALA A 17 -4.90 -24.74 -7.12
N PRO A 18 -4.30 -23.60 -6.76
CA PRO A 18 -4.75 -22.78 -5.65
C PRO A 18 -6.10 -22.14 -5.99
N GLU A 19 -7.15 -22.55 -5.29
CA GLU A 19 -8.44 -21.89 -5.27
C GLU A 19 -8.32 -20.67 -4.35
N GLY A 20 -8.43 -19.48 -4.93
CA GLY A 20 -8.59 -18.25 -4.14
C GLY A 20 -7.72 -17.10 -4.61
N SER A 21 -8.30 -16.23 -5.39
CA SER A 21 -7.82 -14.89 -5.83
C SER A 21 -7.68 -14.75 -7.36
N THR A 22 -8.80 -14.81 -8.08
CA THR A 22 -8.71 -14.87 -9.56
C THR A 22 -9.63 -13.87 -10.27
N SER A 23 -10.31 -12.98 -9.55
CA SER A 23 -11.40 -12.22 -10.18
C SER A 23 -10.90 -11.06 -11.05
N THR A 24 -10.06 -10.18 -10.52
CA THR A 24 -9.47 -9.05 -11.29
C THR A 24 -8.34 -9.53 -12.22
N MET A 25 -7.79 -10.71 -11.96
CA MET A 25 -6.66 -11.25 -12.70
C MET A 25 -7.03 -11.84 -14.08
N LEU A 26 -8.25 -12.35 -14.31
CA LEU A 26 -8.54 -13.11 -15.52
C LEU A 26 -8.39 -12.26 -16.79
N LEU A 27 -8.98 -11.07 -16.84
CA LEU A 27 -8.83 -10.15 -17.99
C LEU A 27 -7.38 -9.71 -18.18
N GLN A 28 -6.66 -9.42 -17.11
CA GLN A 28 -5.25 -9.06 -17.16
C GLN A 28 -4.37 -10.23 -17.61
N VAL A 29 -4.66 -11.44 -17.15
CA VAL A 29 -3.94 -12.66 -17.57
C VAL A 29 -4.18 -12.93 -19.06
N ILE A 30 -5.43 -12.84 -19.52
CA ILE A 30 -5.76 -12.99 -20.95
C ILE A 30 -5.01 -11.95 -21.77
N ALA A 31 -4.97 -10.70 -21.33
CA ALA A 31 -4.28 -9.62 -22.05
C ALA A 31 -2.74 -9.85 -22.10
N ARG A 32 -2.13 -10.35 -21.04
CA ARG A 32 -0.67 -10.63 -20.96
C ARG A 32 -0.27 -11.84 -21.81
N GLU A 33 -1.10 -12.86 -21.86
CA GLU A 33 -0.80 -14.11 -22.60
C GLU A 33 -1.06 -14.03 -24.11
N ARG A 34 -1.49 -12.87 -24.63
CA ARG A 34 -1.84 -12.66 -26.06
C ARG A 34 -0.80 -13.19 -27.04
N ALA A 35 0.49 -12.95 -26.75
CA ALA A 35 1.59 -13.36 -27.62
C ALA A 35 1.77 -14.90 -27.75
N ARG A 36 1.16 -15.66 -26.82
CA ARG A 36 1.26 -17.12 -26.76
C ARG A 36 0.01 -17.83 -27.27
N LEU A 37 -0.99 -17.08 -27.74
CA LEU A 37 -2.26 -17.62 -28.22
C LEU A 37 -2.18 -17.97 -29.71
N THR A 38 -2.88 -19.02 -30.09
CA THR A 38 -3.11 -19.33 -31.49
C THR A 38 -4.00 -18.26 -32.14
N LYS A 39 -3.97 -18.15 -33.48
CA LYS A 39 -4.81 -17.17 -34.21
C LYS A 39 -6.30 -17.24 -33.84
N ALA A 40 -6.81 -18.44 -33.58
CA ALA A 40 -8.20 -18.63 -33.19
C ALA A 40 -8.45 -18.22 -31.74
N GLU A 41 -7.56 -18.56 -30.81
CA GLU A 41 -7.62 -18.15 -29.42
C GLU A 41 -7.43 -16.62 -29.26
N LEU A 42 -6.59 -16.01 -30.08
CA LEU A 42 -6.38 -14.56 -30.08
C LEU A 42 -7.66 -13.81 -30.42
N ARG A 43 -8.46 -14.26 -31.41
CA ARG A 43 -9.76 -13.65 -31.71
C ARG A 43 -10.74 -13.71 -30.53
N ILE A 44 -10.73 -14.84 -29.80
CA ILE A 44 -11.54 -14.94 -28.58
C ILE A 44 -11.02 -13.97 -27.51
N ALA A 45 -9.71 -13.94 -27.28
CA ALA A 45 -9.08 -13.06 -26.30
C ALA A 45 -9.35 -11.58 -26.58
N GLU A 46 -9.23 -11.16 -27.84
CA GLU A 46 -9.54 -9.79 -28.25
C GLU A 46 -10.97 -9.42 -27.98
N PHE A 47 -11.91 -10.30 -28.32
CA PHE A 47 -13.33 -10.03 -28.08
C PHE A 47 -13.64 -10.00 -26.58
N VAL A 48 -13.09 -10.95 -25.80
CA VAL A 48 -13.25 -11.01 -24.34
C VAL A 48 -12.70 -9.75 -23.65
N VAL A 49 -11.54 -9.24 -24.08
CA VAL A 49 -10.91 -8.07 -23.46
C VAL A 49 -11.63 -6.77 -23.81
N HIS A 50 -12.13 -6.62 -25.05
CA HIS A 50 -12.78 -5.38 -25.48
C HIS A 50 -14.28 -5.34 -25.17
N HIS A 51 -14.94 -6.50 -25.03
CA HIS A 51 -16.39 -6.61 -24.81
C HIS A 51 -16.73 -7.61 -23.69
N PRO A 52 -16.12 -7.51 -22.50
CA PRO A 52 -16.28 -8.51 -21.45
C PRO A 52 -17.73 -8.62 -20.94
N GLU A 53 -18.44 -7.52 -20.85
CA GLU A 53 -19.86 -7.49 -20.45
C GLU A 53 -20.76 -8.25 -21.42
N SER A 54 -20.49 -8.09 -22.73
CA SER A 54 -21.22 -8.83 -23.75
C SER A 54 -20.98 -10.33 -23.63
N VAL A 55 -19.73 -10.75 -23.37
CA VAL A 55 -19.37 -12.18 -23.24
C VAL A 55 -20.11 -12.84 -22.07
N ILE A 56 -20.34 -12.13 -20.97
CA ILE A 56 -21.07 -12.64 -19.80
C ILE A 56 -22.50 -13.00 -20.16
N THR A 57 -23.15 -12.22 -21.00
CA THR A 57 -24.55 -12.44 -21.41
C THR A 57 -24.69 -13.40 -22.58
N MET A 58 -23.67 -13.50 -23.48
CA MET A 58 -23.68 -14.36 -24.65
C MET A 58 -23.74 -15.86 -24.31
N ASN A 59 -24.42 -16.64 -25.13
CA ASN A 59 -24.27 -18.08 -25.15
C ASN A 59 -23.04 -18.52 -26.01
N MET A 60 -22.70 -19.79 -26.01
CA MET A 60 -21.53 -20.28 -26.72
C MET A 60 -21.65 -20.15 -28.26
N ALA A 61 -22.88 -20.25 -28.80
CA ALA A 61 -23.13 -20.07 -30.22
C ALA A 61 -22.92 -18.62 -30.67
N ASP A 62 -23.29 -17.66 -29.84
CA ASP A 62 -23.06 -16.22 -30.08
C ASP A 62 -21.57 -15.91 -30.12
N LEU A 63 -20.79 -16.36 -29.13
CA LEU A 63 -19.35 -16.15 -29.08
C LEU A 63 -18.64 -16.83 -30.28
N LYS A 64 -19.08 -18.03 -30.64
CA LYS A 64 -18.61 -18.75 -31.82
C LYS A 64 -18.82 -17.93 -33.12
N ALA A 65 -19.98 -17.33 -33.27
CA ALA A 65 -20.33 -16.53 -34.44
C ALA A 65 -19.46 -15.26 -34.53
N VAL A 66 -19.33 -14.53 -33.43
CA VAL A 66 -18.59 -13.26 -33.35
C VAL A 66 -17.08 -13.50 -33.51
N ALA A 67 -16.50 -14.44 -32.77
CA ALA A 67 -15.08 -14.75 -32.82
C ALA A 67 -14.68 -15.59 -34.03
N ARG A 68 -15.66 -16.12 -34.80
CA ARG A 68 -15.47 -17.01 -35.97
C ARG A 68 -14.57 -18.21 -35.64
N VAL A 69 -14.92 -18.94 -34.58
CA VAL A 69 -14.18 -20.09 -34.10
C VAL A 69 -15.13 -21.31 -33.88
N SER A 70 -14.59 -22.48 -33.61
CA SER A 70 -15.38 -23.68 -33.28
C SER A 70 -15.60 -23.81 -31.77
N ASP A 71 -16.65 -24.54 -31.38
CA ASP A 71 -16.95 -24.83 -29.97
C ASP A 71 -15.77 -25.47 -29.21
N PRO A 72 -15.04 -26.47 -29.78
CA PRO A 72 -13.84 -27.00 -29.13
C PRO A 72 -12.75 -25.95 -28.88
N THR A 73 -12.66 -24.92 -29.73
CA THR A 73 -11.69 -23.84 -29.57
C THR A 73 -12.03 -22.96 -28.36
N ILE A 74 -13.32 -22.63 -28.16
CA ILE A 74 -13.81 -21.88 -27.00
C ILE A 74 -13.55 -22.69 -25.71
N ILE A 75 -13.83 -24.00 -25.71
CA ILE A 75 -13.60 -24.86 -24.55
C ILE A 75 -12.10 -24.95 -24.22
N ARG A 76 -11.22 -25.10 -25.22
CA ARG A 76 -9.75 -25.12 -25.02
C ARG A 76 -9.26 -23.77 -24.48
N PHE A 77 -9.75 -22.67 -25.04
CA PHE A 77 -9.45 -21.32 -24.55
C PHE A 77 -9.82 -21.19 -23.07
N ALA A 78 -11.05 -21.55 -22.68
CA ALA A 78 -11.47 -21.49 -21.28
C ALA A 78 -10.57 -22.37 -20.38
N ARG A 79 -10.23 -23.60 -20.80
CA ARG A 79 -9.35 -24.50 -20.06
C ARG A 79 -7.92 -23.98 -19.92
N ARG A 80 -7.39 -23.30 -20.92
CA ARG A 80 -6.07 -22.67 -20.89
C ARG A 80 -5.97 -21.64 -19.77
N PHE A 81 -7.05 -20.93 -19.47
CA PHE A 81 -7.13 -19.95 -18.39
C PHE A 81 -7.71 -20.54 -17.10
N GLY A 82 -7.61 -21.85 -16.92
CA GLY A 82 -7.98 -22.55 -15.67
C GLY A 82 -9.49 -22.69 -15.43
N CYS A 83 -10.33 -22.48 -16.45
CA CYS A 83 -11.77 -22.71 -16.37
C CYS A 83 -12.13 -24.12 -16.91
N ARG A 84 -13.09 -24.79 -16.28
CA ARG A 84 -13.56 -26.11 -16.74
C ARG A 84 -14.25 -26.04 -18.11
N GLY A 85 -14.79 -24.87 -18.49
CA GLY A 85 -15.45 -24.60 -19.75
C GLY A 85 -15.98 -23.19 -19.86
N TYR A 86 -16.72 -22.90 -20.92
CA TYR A 86 -17.27 -21.57 -21.19
C TYR A 86 -18.19 -21.03 -20.09
N PRO A 87 -19.09 -21.82 -19.47
CA PRO A 87 -19.88 -21.32 -18.35
C PRO A 87 -19.04 -20.78 -17.18
N GLU A 88 -17.98 -21.49 -16.81
CA GLU A 88 -17.08 -21.03 -15.75
C GLU A 88 -16.27 -19.81 -16.16
N LEU A 89 -15.85 -19.71 -17.42
CA LEU A 89 -15.22 -18.51 -17.95
C LEU A 89 -16.13 -17.29 -17.80
N LYS A 90 -17.41 -17.42 -18.10
CA LYS A 90 -18.42 -16.34 -17.92
C LYS A 90 -18.55 -15.92 -16.46
N VAL A 91 -18.65 -16.89 -15.54
CA VAL A 91 -18.73 -16.61 -14.09
C VAL A 91 -17.50 -15.84 -13.62
N ARG A 92 -16.30 -16.28 -14.00
CA ARG A 92 -15.05 -15.59 -13.63
C ARG A 92 -14.90 -14.21 -14.30
N LEU A 93 -15.42 -14.05 -15.51
CA LEU A 93 -15.50 -12.73 -16.16
C LEU A 93 -16.47 -11.82 -15.43
N ALA A 94 -17.65 -12.30 -15.06
CA ALA A 94 -18.61 -11.55 -14.28
C ALA A 94 -18.05 -11.12 -12.91
N GLN A 95 -17.31 -12.03 -12.25
CA GLN A 95 -16.58 -11.73 -11.04
C GLN A 95 -15.47 -10.69 -11.26
N SER A 96 -14.82 -10.67 -12.43
CA SER A 96 -13.78 -9.69 -12.78
C SER A 96 -14.34 -8.31 -13.10
N LEU A 97 -15.61 -8.23 -13.50
CA LEU A 97 -16.32 -6.98 -13.80
C LEU A 97 -17.25 -6.54 -12.66
N ALA A 98 -17.56 -7.44 -11.73
CA ALA A 98 -18.29 -7.05 -10.54
C ALA A 98 -17.51 -5.91 -9.86
N PRO A 99 -18.17 -4.78 -9.51
CA PRO A 99 -17.51 -3.83 -8.63
C PRO A 99 -16.98 -4.63 -7.45
N GLU A 100 -15.67 -4.48 -7.18
CA GLU A 100 -15.02 -5.21 -6.08
C GLU A 100 -15.96 -5.16 -4.89
N ALA A 101 -16.29 -6.32 -4.31
CA ALA A 101 -17.10 -6.39 -3.10
C ALA A 101 -16.53 -5.36 -2.12
N PRO A 102 -17.37 -4.57 -1.42
CA PRO A 102 -16.90 -3.42 -0.66
C PRO A 102 -15.69 -3.83 0.15
N PHE A 103 -14.54 -3.22 -0.15
CA PHE A 103 -13.18 -3.54 0.30
C PHE A 103 -13.18 -4.11 1.72
N SER A 104 -13.23 -5.45 1.84
CA SER A 104 -13.25 -6.12 3.13
C SER A 104 -11.82 -6.23 3.67
N HIS A 105 -11.64 -5.84 4.92
CA HIS A 105 -10.41 -6.15 5.65
C HIS A 105 -10.42 -7.64 6.01
N GLU A 106 -9.42 -8.39 5.54
CA GLU A 106 -9.28 -9.81 5.86
C GLU A 106 -8.49 -9.95 7.17
N GLU A 107 -9.11 -10.58 8.17
CA GLU A 107 -8.43 -10.81 9.44
C GLU A 107 -7.31 -11.84 9.30
N ILE A 108 -6.14 -11.55 9.89
CA ILE A 108 -5.02 -12.46 9.97
C ILE A 108 -5.15 -13.23 11.29
N LEU A 109 -5.39 -14.52 11.20
CA LEU A 109 -5.57 -15.38 12.38
C LEU A 109 -4.23 -15.91 12.91
N PRO A 110 -4.10 -16.20 14.22
CA PRO A 110 -2.86 -16.75 14.80
C PRO A 110 -2.41 -18.08 14.16
N ALA A 111 -3.34 -18.87 13.62
CA ALA A 111 -3.08 -20.14 12.93
C ALA A 111 -2.91 -19.99 11.41
N GLU A 112 -2.80 -18.78 10.90
CA GLU A 112 -2.64 -18.51 9.47
C GLU A 112 -1.30 -19.04 8.96
N SER A 113 -1.27 -19.54 7.73
CA SER A 113 0.00 -19.87 7.08
C SER A 113 0.81 -18.61 6.76
N VAL A 114 2.13 -18.74 6.68
CA VAL A 114 3.01 -17.60 6.30
C VAL A 114 2.60 -17.00 4.95
N ASP A 115 2.33 -17.83 3.93
CA ASP A 115 1.85 -17.37 2.63
C ASP A 115 0.51 -16.65 2.74
N GLY A 116 -0.42 -17.19 3.53
CA GLY A 116 -1.72 -16.58 3.80
C GLY A 116 -1.58 -15.21 4.46
N ALA A 117 -0.78 -15.09 5.52
CA ALA A 117 -0.54 -13.84 6.23
C ALA A 117 0.09 -12.78 5.31
N VAL A 118 1.09 -13.14 4.51
CA VAL A 118 1.73 -12.23 3.54
C VAL A 118 0.73 -11.73 2.51
N ARG A 119 -0.05 -12.63 1.90
CA ARG A 119 -1.04 -12.27 0.88
C ARG A 119 -2.17 -11.40 1.44
N LYS A 120 -2.68 -11.73 2.63
CA LYS A 120 -3.72 -10.92 3.31
C LYS A 120 -3.20 -9.53 3.62
N THR A 121 -1.98 -9.40 4.16
CA THR A 121 -1.36 -8.09 4.43
C THR A 121 -1.27 -7.24 3.16
N LEU A 122 -0.80 -7.82 2.04
CA LEU A 122 -0.72 -7.10 0.76
C LEU A 122 -2.10 -6.70 0.24
N ARG A 123 -3.09 -7.61 0.24
CA ARG A 123 -4.45 -7.31 -0.20
C ARG A 123 -5.10 -6.23 0.66
N ASN A 124 -5.01 -6.33 1.98
CA ASN A 124 -5.54 -5.31 2.89
C ASN A 124 -4.92 -3.94 2.62
N SER A 125 -3.60 -3.89 2.38
CA SER A 125 -2.89 -2.65 2.06
C SER A 125 -3.37 -2.05 0.73
N ILE A 126 -3.48 -2.86 -0.33
CA ILE A 126 -3.98 -2.43 -1.64
C ILE A 126 -5.44 -1.95 -1.53
N ASN A 127 -6.29 -2.70 -0.83
CA ASN A 127 -7.69 -2.35 -0.64
C ASN A 127 -7.87 -1.05 0.15
N ALA A 128 -7.06 -0.84 1.19
CA ALA A 128 -7.07 0.40 1.96
C ALA A 128 -6.68 1.62 1.11
N LEU A 129 -5.67 1.49 0.24
CA LEU A 129 -5.26 2.54 -0.68
C LEU A 129 -6.33 2.84 -1.72
N ARG A 130 -6.93 1.82 -2.34
CA ARG A 130 -8.03 1.99 -3.32
C ARG A 130 -9.25 2.66 -2.71
N ARG A 131 -9.60 2.26 -1.49
CA ARG A 131 -10.71 2.88 -0.76
C ARG A 131 -10.39 4.33 -0.41
N PHE A 132 -9.18 4.61 0.02
CA PHE A 132 -8.75 5.97 0.31
C PHE A 132 -8.73 6.84 -0.96
N GLU A 133 -8.38 6.30 -2.11
CA GLU A 133 -8.48 6.99 -3.41
C GLU A 133 -9.91 7.48 -3.70
N GLN A 134 -10.93 6.69 -3.34
CA GLN A 134 -12.34 7.07 -3.51
C GLN A 134 -12.81 8.11 -2.48
N ASP A 135 -12.28 8.04 -1.25
CA ASP A 135 -12.70 8.90 -0.13
C ASP A 135 -11.88 10.19 -0.03
N CYS A 136 -10.75 10.30 -0.76
CA CYS A 136 -9.84 11.43 -0.69
C CYS A 136 -10.47 12.70 -1.27
N ASP A 137 -10.39 13.81 -0.52
CA ASP A 137 -10.75 15.16 -1.00
C ASP A 137 -9.52 15.91 -1.51
N PRO A 138 -9.29 16.00 -2.84
CA PRO A 138 -8.16 16.76 -3.39
C PRO A 138 -8.21 18.25 -3.04
N ALA A 139 -9.42 18.80 -2.85
CA ALA A 139 -9.56 20.21 -2.47
C ALA A 139 -9.08 20.46 -1.04
N ALA A 140 -9.29 19.52 -0.12
CA ALA A 140 -8.73 19.62 1.24
C ALA A 140 -7.20 19.58 1.22
N ILE A 141 -6.60 18.70 0.40
CA ILE A 141 -5.13 18.65 0.20
C ILE A 141 -4.62 19.98 -0.36
N GLY A 142 -5.30 20.52 -1.38
CA GLY A 142 -4.95 21.80 -1.98
C GLY A 142 -4.99 22.98 -1.00
N ARG A 143 -6.05 23.06 -0.19
CA ARG A 143 -6.19 24.08 0.87
C ARG A 143 -5.13 23.93 1.97
N ALA A 144 -4.84 22.70 2.39
CA ALA A 144 -3.79 22.44 3.37
C ALA A 144 -2.42 22.90 2.86
N ALA A 145 -2.10 22.59 1.61
CA ALA A 145 -0.87 23.08 0.98
C ALA A 145 -0.80 24.61 0.92
N ASP A 146 -1.91 25.30 0.63
CA ASP A 146 -1.96 26.77 0.63
C ASP A 146 -1.68 27.33 2.02
N LEU A 147 -2.33 26.80 3.07
CA LEU A 147 -2.10 27.24 4.44
C LEU A 147 -0.65 26.98 4.89
N MET A 148 -0.07 25.84 4.51
CA MET A 148 1.31 25.52 4.84
C MET A 148 2.33 26.38 4.10
N LEU A 149 2.04 26.78 2.85
CA LEU A 149 2.90 27.69 2.07
C LEU A 149 2.84 29.14 2.56
N LEU A 150 1.70 29.57 3.08
CA LEU A 150 1.53 30.91 3.65
C LEU A 150 2.10 31.02 5.07
N ALA A 151 2.26 29.89 5.76
CA ALA A 151 2.73 29.86 7.13
C ALA A 151 4.20 30.31 7.25
N HIS A 152 4.51 31.08 8.31
CA HIS A 152 5.87 31.41 8.67
C HIS A 152 6.66 30.17 9.08
N GLU A 153 6.05 29.30 9.90
CA GLU A 153 6.58 27.98 10.31
C GLU A 153 5.45 26.95 10.38
N VAL A 154 5.73 25.69 10.01
CA VAL A 154 4.80 24.58 10.11
C VAL A 154 5.27 23.64 11.23
N PHE A 155 4.49 23.56 12.30
CA PHE A 155 4.76 22.66 13.41
C PHE A 155 4.01 21.33 13.20
N LEU A 156 4.71 20.20 13.29
CA LEU A 156 4.11 18.88 13.21
C LEU A 156 3.90 18.33 14.63
N PHE A 157 2.66 18.02 14.95
CA PHE A 157 2.25 17.44 16.23
C PHE A 157 1.72 16.04 16.03
N SER A 158 2.32 15.09 16.70
CA SER A 158 1.85 13.70 16.73
C SER A 158 2.31 13.02 18.01
N LEU A 159 1.66 11.93 18.40
CA LEU A 159 2.02 11.15 19.59
C LEU A 159 1.97 9.65 19.26
N GLY A 160 2.76 8.89 20.02
CA GLY A 160 2.81 7.44 19.87
C GLY A 160 3.28 7.01 18.48
N ILE A 161 2.62 6.00 17.93
CA ILE A 161 3.04 5.37 16.67
C ILE A 161 2.93 6.29 15.44
N SER A 162 2.10 7.34 15.50
CA SER A 162 1.97 8.32 14.42
C SER A 162 3.20 9.21 14.27
N GLN A 163 4.12 9.22 15.26
CA GLN A 163 5.36 9.99 15.17
C GLN A 163 6.24 9.55 14.00
N THR A 164 6.20 8.27 13.61
CA THR A 164 6.96 7.80 12.44
C THR A 164 6.55 8.51 11.14
N ILE A 165 5.26 8.84 11.01
CA ILE A 165 4.74 9.58 9.86
C ILE A 165 5.18 11.04 9.94
N ALA A 166 5.19 11.63 11.13
CA ALA A 166 5.60 13.01 11.34
C ALA A 166 7.09 13.22 11.07
N TYR A 167 7.96 12.27 11.43
CA TYR A 167 9.38 12.27 11.07
C TYR A 167 9.60 12.24 9.56
N ASP A 168 8.92 11.34 8.87
CA ASP A 168 8.97 11.24 7.41
C ASP A 168 8.47 12.53 6.74
N ALA A 169 7.37 13.08 7.26
CA ALA A 169 6.79 14.33 6.77
C ALA A 169 7.73 15.52 6.94
N GLU A 170 8.32 15.70 8.14
CA GLU A 170 9.29 16.78 8.41
C GLU A 170 10.45 16.72 7.41
N HIS A 171 11.08 15.54 7.26
CA HIS A 171 12.19 15.37 6.34
C HIS A 171 11.80 15.73 4.89
N LYS A 172 10.61 15.32 4.44
CA LYS A 172 10.13 15.62 3.09
C LYS A 172 9.81 17.09 2.89
N PHE A 173 9.18 17.74 3.88
CA PHE A 173 8.86 19.17 3.82
C PHE A 173 10.12 20.03 3.81
N LEU A 174 11.12 19.70 4.62
CA LEU A 174 12.41 20.38 4.59
C LEU A 174 13.08 20.26 3.22
N ARG A 175 13.02 19.08 2.59
CA ARG A 175 13.59 18.88 1.24
C ARG A 175 12.96 19.73 0.16
N ILE A 176 11.70 20.13 0.29
CA ILE A 176 11.03 21.04 -0.64
C ILE A 176 11.09 22.50 -0.18
N GLY A 177 11.94 22.84 0.80
CA GLY A 177 12.16 24.20 1.29
C GLY A 177 11.07 24.74 2.20
N LEU A 178 10.14 23.91 2.68
CA LEU A 178 9.15 24.29 3.66
C LEU A 178 9.78 24.34 5.05
N ARG A 179 9.56 25.42 5.81
CA ARG A 179 9.99 25.52 7.21
C ARG A 179 9.07 24.66 8.08
N ALA A 180 9.42 23.40 8.22
CA ALA A 180 8.64 22.43 8.98
C ALA A 180 9.46 21.87 10.14
N ARG A 181 8.84 21.68 11.30
CA ARG A 181 9.49 21.16 12.50
C ARG A 181 8.58 20.24 13.30
N LEU A 182 9.06 19.02 13.53
CA LEU A 182 8.41 18.06 14.43
C LEU A 182 8.64 18.47 15.89
N ILE A 183 7.58 18.53 16.65
CA ILE A 183 7.64 18.77 18.10
C ILE A 183 7.34 17.46 18.83
N GLU A 184 8.41 16.86 19.29
CA GLU A 184 8.33 15.58 20.01
C GLU A 184 7.86 15.74 21.44
N GLY A 185 7.01 14.82 21.87
CA GLY A 185 6.57 14.72 23.25
C GLY A 185 5.49 15.73 23.65
N GLN A 186 4.53 15.24 24.42
CA GLN A 186 3.36 16.01 24.83
C GLN A 186 3.71 17.31 25.57
N GLN A 187 4.71 17.29 26.46
CA GLN A 187 5.11 18.46 27.22
C GLN A 187 5.67 19.57 26.34
N ARG A 188 6.51 19.22 25.36
CA ARG A 188 7.06 20.22 24.40
C ARG A 188 5.97 20.77 23.50
N GLN A 189 5.02 19.95 23.07
CA GLN A 189 3.85 20.39 22.30
C GLN A 189 3.01 21.37 23.12
N ALA A 190 2.72 21.05 24.39
CA ALA A 190 1.97 21.93 25.28
C ALA A 190 2.68 23.27 25.54
N LEU A 191 4.01 23.27 25.64
CA LEU A 191 4.79 24.52 25.77
C LEU A 191 4.78 25.31 24.47
N LEU A 192 5.06 24.67 23.34
CA LEU A 192 5.14 25.37 22.07
C LEU A 192 3.81 26.01 21.69
N VAL A 193 2.69 25.34 21.90
CA VAL A 193 1.38 25.87 21.53
C VAL A 193 1.06 27.21 22.24
N THR A 194 1.71 27.51 23.37
CA THR A 194 1.59 28.81 24.05
C THR A 194 2.32 29.96 23.32
N THR A 195 3.22 29.66 22.40
CA THR A 195 4.04 30.62 21.66
C THR A 195 3.69 30.71 20.16
N VAL A 196 2.88 29.78 19.64
CA VAL A 196 2.44 29.75 18.25
C VAL A 196 1.76 31.07 17.87
N GLN A 197 2.08 31.59 16.70
CA GLN A 197 1.56 32.85 16.17
C GLN A 197 0.41 32.62 15.17
N LYS A 198 -0.34 33.67 14.87
CA LYS A 198 -1.44 33.60 13.88
C LYS A 198 -0.99 33.22 12.47
N ASP A 199 0.25 33.50 12.13
CA ASP A 199 0.85 33.25 10.81
C ASP A 199 1.62 31.90 10.78
N ASP A 200 1.48 31.07 11.83
CA ASP A 200 2.01 29.71 11.86
C ASP A 200 0.93 28.69 11.51
N ALA A 201 1.36 27.51 11.07
CA ALA A 201 0.48 26.38 10.89
C ALA A 201 0.87 25.22 11.83
N VAL A 202 -0.11 24.51 12.37
CA VAL A 202 0.10 23.31 13.15
C VAL A 202 -0.59 22.15 12.42
N LEU A 203 0.22 21.21 11.94
CA LEU A 203 -0.21 19.97 11.30
C LEU A 203 -0.28 18.86 12.33
N PHE A 204 -1.47 18.41 12.63
CA PHE A 204 -1.74 17.30 13.55
C PHE A 204 -1.84 15.99 12.77
N LEU A 205 -1.02 15.00 13.11
CA LEU A 205 -1.03 13.66 12.54
C LEU A 205 -1.50 12.66 13.59
N SER A 206 -2.72 12.16 13.47
CA SER A 206 -3.32 11.25 14.44
C SER A 206 -4.25 10.26 13.78
N HIS A 207 -3.96 8.95 13.93
CA HIS A 207 -4.79 7.90 13.36
C HIS A 207 -6.23 7.92 13.88
N SER A 208 -6.42 8.00 15.18
CA SER A 208 -7.76 8.00 15.79
C SER A 208 -8.41 9.37 15.87
N GLY A 209 -7.60 10.43 16.05
CA GLY A 209 -8.07 11.76 16.37
C GLY A 209 -8.69 11.90 17.77
N GLU A 210 -8.48 10.90 18.64
CA GLU A 210 -9.06 10.86 19.98
C GLU A 210 -8.03 11.12 21.09
N THR A 211 -6.76 11.37 20.73
CA THR A 211 -5.71 11.65 21.70
C THR A 211 -5.95 13.01 22.36
N ARG A 212 -6.37 13.00 23.64
CA ARG A 212 -6.76 14.19 24.39
C ARG A 212 -5.75 15.34 24.31
N ALA A 213 -4.47 15.03 24.49
CA ALA A 213 -3.40 16.02 24.44
C ALA A 213 -3.30 16.75 23.07
N LEU A 214 -3.52 16.02 21.96
CA LEU A 214 -3.53 16.64 20.62
C LEU A 214 -4.78 17.49 20.40
N VAL A 215 -5.94 17.06 20.91
CA VAL A 215 -7.19 17.82 20.83
C VAL A 215 -7.07 19.14 21.64
N GLU A 216 -6.52 19.07 22.86
CA GLU A 216 -6.27 20.27 23.70
C GLU A 216 -5.27 21.21 23.05
N SER A 217 -4.18 20.67 22.46
CA SER A 217 -3.21 21.47 21.71
C SER A 217 -3.82 22.14 20.47
N ALA A 218 -4.70 21.45 19.75
CA ALA A 218 -5.39 21.99 18.60
C ALA A 218 -6.33 23.14 18.99
N ALA A 219 -7.08 22.96 20.07
CA ALA A 219 -7.93 24.03 20.63
C ALA A 219 -7.12 25.27 21.04
N ALA A 220 -5.98 25.05 21.71
CA ALA A 220 -5.08 26.13 22.13
C ALA A 220 -4.44 26.86 20.94
N ALA A 221 -3.97 26.15 19.91
CA ALA A 221 -3.42 26.74 18.70
C ALA A 221 -4.48 27.57 17.96
N ARG A 222 -5.70 27.06 17.85
CA ARG A 222 -6.83 27.77 17.22
C ARG A 222 -7.23 29.02 18.00
N ALA A 223 -7.21 28.99 19.33
CA ALA A 223 -7.46 30.17 20.16
C ALA A 223 -6.43 31.28 19.89
N ARG A 224 -5.22 30.92 19.49
CA ARG A 224 -4.15 31.85 19.08
C ARG A 224 -4.23 32.27 17.60
N ARG A 225 -5.25 31.81 16.90
CA ARG A 225 -5.50 32.07 15.47
C ARG A 225 -4.44 31.48 14.52
N ALA A 226 -3.65 30.50 14.99
CA ALA A 226 -2.79 29.75 14.10
C ALA A 226 -3.63 28.80 13.20
N HIS A 227 -3.16 28.54 12.00
CA HIS A 227 -3.80 27.57 11.12
C HIS A 227 -3.67 26.17 11.68
N THR A 228 -4.77 25.47 11.84
CA THR A 228 -4.81 24.11 12.39
C THR A 228 -5.29 23.12 11.35
N ILE A 229 -4.43 22.22 10.96
CA ILE A 229 -4.68 21.19 9.93
C ILE A 229 -4.60 19.82 10.60
N ALA A 230 -5.61 18.98 10.44
CA ALA A 230 -5.61 17.60 10.95
C ALA A 230 -5.61 16.59 9.82
N VAL A 231 -4.68 15.64 9.87
CA VAL A 231 -4.73 14.39 9.09
C VAL A 231 -5.17 13.30 10.07
N THR A 232 -6.45 12.92 10.00
CA THR A 232 -7.05 12.08 11.05
C THR A 232 -8.36 11.42 10.59
N ALA A 233 -8.90 10.53 11.43
CA ALA A 233 -10.22 9.94 11.20
C ALA A 233 -11.30 11.03 11.09
N PRO A 234 -12.17 10.97 10.06
CA PRO A 234 -13.31 11.87 9.94
C PRO A 234 -14.19 11.82 11.21
N HIS A 235 -14.79 12.96 11.55
CA HIS A 235 -15.69 13.08 12.71
C HIS A 235 -15.06 12.84 14.10
N SER A 236 -13.73 12.64 14.18
CA SER A 236 -13.02 12.54 15.47
C SER A 236 -13.05 13.86 16.25
N HIS A 237 -12.67 13.84 17.53
CA HIS A 237 -12.56 15.07 18.34
C HIS A 237 -11.54 16.05 17.74
N LEU A 238 -10.41 15.55 17.26
CA LEU A 238 -9.40 16.37 16.61
C LEU A 238 -9.93 16.99 15.30
N ALA A 239 -10.65 16.20 14.49
CA ALA A 239 -11.26 16.69 13.25
C ALA A 239 -12.27 17.85 13.50
N ARG A 240 -13.05 17.74 14.57
CA ARG A 240 -14.00 18.83 14.94
C ARG A 240 -13.33 20.07 15.51
N THR A 241 -12.11 19.93 16.03
CA THR A 241 -11.37 21.02 16.67
C THR A 241 -10.56 21.83 15.67
N CYS A 242 -9.96 21.20 14.66
CA CYS A 242 -9.12 21.87 13.67
C CYS A 242 -9.93 22.67 12.63
N GLU A 243 -9.27 23.66 12.04
CA GLU A 243 -9.83 24.50 10.97
C GLU A 243 -10.03 23.72 9.68
N LEU A 244 -9.04 22.88 9.33
CA LEU A 244 -9.05 22.07 8.12
C LEU A 244 -8.77 20.61 8.46
N VAL A 245 -9.49 19.72 7.81
CA VAL A 245 -9.34 18.28 8.00
C VAL A 245 -9.08 17.59 6.67
N ILE A 246 -8.02 16.80 6.64
CA ILE A 246 -7.78 15.79 5.61
C ILE A 246 -8.20 14.46 6.24
N GLY A 247 -9.37 13.97 5.82
CA GLY A 247 -9.97 12.78 6.39
C GLY A 247 -9.24 11.51 5.96
N VAL A 248 -8.79 10.70 6.91
CA VAL A 248 -8.25 9.36 6.69
C VAL A 248 -9.13 8.37 7.44
N PRO A 249 -10.11 7.74 6.76
CA PRO A 249 -11.03 6.81 7.39
C PRO A 249 -10.29 5.62 8.00
N ARG A 250 -10.85 5.10 9.09
CA ARG A 250 -10.37 3.88 9.76
C ARG A 250 -11.09 2.70 9.14
N TYR A 251 -10.36 1.86 8.42
CA TYR A 251 -10.92 0.67 7.77
C TYR A 251 -10.71 -0.61 8.57
N GLU A 252 -9.91 -0.55 9.64
CA GLU A 252 -9.54 -1.68 10.48
C GLU A 252 -10.35 -1.67 11.78
N HIS A 253 -10.87 -2.84 12.15
CA HIS A 253 -11.56 -3.06 13.41
C HIS A 253 -10.75 -3.96 14.36
N SER A 254 -9.64 -4.55 13.91
CA SER A 254 -8.81 -5.45 14.72
C SER A 254 -7.65 -4.70 15.38
N GLU A 255 -7.55 -4.84 16.71
CA GLU A 255 -6.44 -4.33 17.51
C GLU A 255 -5.30 -5.34 17.70
N VAL A 256 -5.45 -6.58 17.19
CA VAL A 256 -4.49 -7.68 17.43
C VAL A 256 -3.13 -7.38 16.81
N TYR A 257 -3.12 -6.79 15.64
CA TYR A 257 -1.91 -6.26 15.00
C TYR A 257 -2.10 -4.77 14.81
N THR A 258 -1.08 -3.98 15.12
CA THR A 258 -1.09 -2.51 14.95
C THR A 258 -1.71 -2.13 13.61
N PRO A 259 -2.53 -1.06 13.52
CA PRO A 259 -3.22 -0.67 12.28
C PRO A 259 -2.22 -0.37 11.15
N LEU A 260 -1.89 -1.41 10.39
CA LEU A 260 -0.85 -1.36 9.34
C LEU A 260 -1.31 -0.53 8.15
N THR A 261 -2.57 -0.70 7.75
CA THR A 261 -3.11 -0.12 6.52
C THR A 261 -3.43 1.35 6.67
N ALA A 262 -3.96 1.77 7.82
CA ALA A 262 -4.27 3.18 8.06
C ALA A 262 -3.03 4.07 8.09
N ARG A 263 -1.88 3.56 8.55
CA ARG A 263 -0.61 4.30 8.48
C ARG A 263 -0.14 4.53 7.05
N LEU A 264 -0.36 3.58 6.15
CA LEU A 264 -0.04 3.76 4.73
C LEU A 264 -0.80 4.96 4.14
N ASN A 265 -2.08 5.12 4.47
CA ASN A 265 -2.87 6.24 3.99
C ASN A 265 -2.35 7.58 4.54
N HIS A 266 -1.90 7.63 5.80
CA HIS A 266 -1.27 8.84 6.34
C HIS A 266 0.05 9.17 5.62
N PHE A 267 0.91 8.17 5.33
CA PHE A 267 2.11 8.39 4.50
C PHE A 267 1.76 8.89 3.10
N ILE A 268 0.69 8.37 2.49
CA ILE A 268 0.23 8.85 1.18
C ILE A 268 -0.25 10.29 1.26
N VAL A 269 -0.98 10.70 2.31
CA VAL A 269 -1.39 12.10 2.52
C VAL A 269 -0.18 13.02 2.62
N THR A 270 0.85 12.66 3.39
CA THR A 270 2.07 13.47 3.47
C THR A 270 2.78 13.56 2.12
N ASN A 271 2.82 12.48 1.33
CA ASN A 271 3.37 12.50 -0.04
C ASN A 271 2.54 13.40 -0.98
N MET A 272 1.20 13.36 -0.87
CA MET A 272 0.32 14.24 -1.65
C MET A 272 0.55 15.72 -1.31
N LEU A 273 0.70 16.06 -0.02
CA LEU A 273 1.03 17.42 0.40
C LEU A 273 2.36 17.88 -0.19
N VAL A 274 3.40 17.03 -0.12
CA VAL A 274 4.71 17.34 -0.73
C VAL A 274 4.58 17.59 -2.24
N ALA A 275 3.88 16.72 -2.95
CA ALA A 275 3.67 16.85 -4.39
C ALA A 275 2.89 18.13 -4.75
N VAL A 276 1.80 18.42 -4.04
CA VAL A 276 0.96 19.59 -4.29
C VAL A 276 1.70 20.89 -3.94
N ILE A 277 2.45 20.92 -2.83
CA ILE A 277 3.31 22.06 -2.46
C ILE A 277 4.35 22.29 -3.55
N GLY A 278 5.04 21.25 -4.03
CA GLY A 278 6.02 21.36 -5.11
C GLY A 278 5.42 21.90 -6.40
N VAL A 279 4.21 21.44 -6.79
CA VAL A 279 3.49 21.98 -7.96
C VAL A 279 3.14 23.46 -7.76
N LYS A 280 2.66 23.85 -6.56
CA LYS A 280 2.29 25.25 -6.27
C LYS A 280 3.49 26.20 -6.20
N GLN A 281 4.64 25.73 -5.79
CA GLN A 281 5.89 26.49 -5.81
C GLN A 281 6.42 26.72 -7.23
N GLY A 282 5.92 25.98 -8.23
CA GLY A 282 6.29 26.15 -9.65
C GLY A 282 7.73 25.72 -9.97
N GLN A 283 8.39 25.02 -9.06
CA GLN A 283 9.75 24.54 -9.23
C GLN A 283 9.82 23.01 -9.27
N PRO A 284 10.45 22.40 -10.29
CA PRO A 284 10.63 20.95 -10.36
C PRO A 284 11.67 20.43 -9.35
N ARG A 285 12.50 21.32 -8.79
CA ARG A 285 13.46 21.03 -7.71
C ARG A 285 13.72 22.30 -6.93
N PRO A 286 13.59 22.29 -5.59
CA PRO A 286 14.07 23.41 -4.79
C PRO A 286 15.57 23.58 -5.02
N ASP A 287 16.02 24.80 -5.26
CA ASP A 287 17.46 25.15 -5.30
C ASP A 287 18.21 24.76 -4.02
N ASN A 288 17.47 24.46 -2.95
CA ASN A 288 18.00 23.95 -1.69
C ASN A 288 18.71 22.59 -1.81
N LEU A 289 18.38 21.75 -2.82
CA LEU A 289 19.16 20.55 -3.11
C LEU A 289 20.34 20.81 -4.06
N ALA A 290 20.28 21.88 -4.87
CA ALA A 290 21.40 22.34 -5.68
C ALA A 290 22.39 23.18 -4.87
N ALA A 291 21.93 23.79 -3.78
CA ALA A 291 22.72 24.49 -2.78
C ALA A 291 23.14 23.63 -1.59
N LEU A 292 22.92 22.33 -1.65
CA LEU A 292 23.60 21.42 -0.74
C LEU A 292 25.10 21.62 -0.98
N ASP A 293 25.72 22.38 -0.05
CA ASP A 293 27.14 22.57 0.08
C ASP A 293 27.88 21.26 -0.28
N PRO A 294 29.02 21.30 -0.98
CA PRO A 294 29.89 20.14 -1.25
C PRO A 294 30.14 19.23 -0.05
N TRP A 295 29.91 19.71 1.17
CA TRP A 295 29.91 18.95 2.41
C TRP A 295 28.72 17.99 2.54
N THR A 296 27.54 18.37 2.09
CA THR A 296 26.34 17.48 2.09
C THR A 296 26.39 16.48 0.94
N GLU A 297 26.97 16.82 -0.19
CA GLU A 297 27.28 15.82 -1.24
C GLU A 297 28.17 14.70 -0.70
N LYS A 298 29.17 15.01 0.11
CA LYS A 298 30.02 13.98 0.74
C LYS A 298 29.28 13.06 1.71
N ILE A 299 28.29 13.57 2.44
CA ILE A 299 27.46 12.72 3.35
C ILE A 299 26.61 11.73 2.55
N PHE A 300 26.20 12.08 1.34
CA PHE A 300 25.41 11.21 0.46
C PHE A 300 26.28 10.38 -0.50
N ASP A 301 27.53 10.79 -0.75
CA ASP A 301 28.50 10.08 -1.60
C ASP A 301 29.27 8.99 -0.84
N ASP A 302 29.22 8.97 0.49
CA ASP A 302 29.63 7.83 1.33
C ASP A 302 28.66 6.62 1.24
N ALA A 303 27.83 6.57 0.20
CA ALA A 303 27.18 5.34 -0.21
C ALA A 303 28.26 4.30 -0.46
N LEU A 304 28.22 3.21 0.32
CA LEU A 304 29.09 2.05 0.15
C LEU A 304 29.33 1.79 -1.34
N PRO A 305 30.58 1.60 -1.77
CA PRO A 305 30.87 1.24 -3.15
C PRO A 305 29.96 0.07 -3.53
N GLY A 306 29.24 0.22 -4.63
CA GLY A 306 28.29 -0.79 -5.10
C GLY A 306 28.95 -2.17 -5.07
N PRO A 307 28.19 -3.26 -4.88
CA PRO A 307 28.75 -4.60 -4.84
C PRO A 307 29.66 -4.77 -6.05
N ALA A 308 30.94 -5.09 -5.78
CA ALA A 308 31.89 -5.38 -6.83
C ALA A 308 31.25 -6.41 -7.77
N GLY A 309 31.19 -6.08 -9.06
CA GLY A 309 30.71 -6.99 -10.08
C GLY A 309 31.38 -8.36 -9.93
N PRO A 310 30.76 -9.46 -10.40
CA PRO A 310 31.28 -10.79 -10.20
C PRO A 310 32.73 -10.84 -10.68
N ALA A 311 33.66 -11.01 -9.72
CA ALA A 311 35.07 -11.25 -10.02
C ALA A 311 35.13 -12.58 -10.78
N ASP A 312 35.72 -12.54 -11.97
CA ASP A 312 36.07 -13.70 -12.77
C ASP A 312 36.78 -14.79 -11.92
N GLY A 313 36.14 -15.93 -11.90
CA GLY A 313 36.77 -17.25 -11.77
C GLY A 313 37.84 -17.46 -10.70
N ALA A 314 37.51 -17.41 -9.40
CA ALA A 314 38.35 -18.03 -8.38
C ALA A 314 37.62 -19.24 -7.76
N ARG A 315 38.16 -20.42 -8.04
CA ARG A 315 37.72 -21.71 -7.48
C ARG A 315 37.78 -21.67 -5.96
N LEU A 316 36.64 -21.77 -5.28
CA LEU A 316 36.58 -22.03 -3.84
C LEU A 316 37.00 -23.47 -3.57
N GLY A 317 38.20 -23.63 -3.08
CA GLY A 317 38.67 -24.87 -2.47
C GLY A 317 37.92 -25.14 -1.19
N ALA A 318 37.43 -26.38 -1.05
CA ALA A 318 36.74 -26.87 0.13
C ALA A 318 37.70 -26.79 1.35
N ALA A 319 37.40 -25.88 2.27
CA ALA A 319 37.99 -25.88 3.61
C ALA A 319 36.98 -26.43 4.58
N GLY A 320 37.32 -27.55 5.22
CA GLY A 320 36.50 -28.30 6.15
C GLY A 320 36.18 -27.50 7.41
N ILE A 321 34.94 -27.60 7.84
CA ILE A 321 34.46 -27.08 9.12
C ILE A 321 34.74 -28.16 10.18
N GLU A 322 35.73 -27.94 11.06
CA GLU A 322 35.88 -28.72 12.28
C GLU A 322 34.90 -28.28 13.37
N PRO A 323 34.27 -29.22 14.10
CA PRO A 323 33.35 -28.88 15.17
C PRO A 323 34.10 -28.55 16.48
N HIS A 324 33.88 -27.38 17.02
CA HIS A 324 34.37 -26.99 18.36
C HIS A 324 33.68 -27.84 19.45
N ARG A 325 34.48 -28.72 20.07
CA ARG A 325 34.15 -29.42 21.32
C ARG A 325 34.28 -28.46 22.51
N GLY A 326 33.17 -28.12 23.11
CA GLY A 326 33.16 -27.40 24.39
C GLY A 326 33.69 -28.29 25.53
N LYS A 327 34.63 -27.76 26.29
CA LYS A 327 35.05 -28.32 27.60
C LYS A 327 34.28 -27.62 28.70
N ALA A 328 33.42 -28.38 29.37
CA ALA A 328 32.86 -28.04 30.65
C ALA A 328 33.97 -28.06 31.74
N LYS A 329 33.98 -27.04 32.60
CA LYS A 329 34.60 -27.10 33.94
C LYS A 329 33.68 -26.45 34.94
N HIS A 330 33.18 -27.26 35.84
CA HIS A 330 32.85 -26.91 37.21
C HIS A 330 34.09 -26.96 38.10
N PRO A 331 34.11 -26.46 39.30
CA PRO A 331 33.07 -26.29 40.29
C PRO A 331 32.62 -24.83 40.51
#